data_5289be6d4c8ca01d21581a219caa24c2
#
_entry.id   5289be6d4c8ca01d21581a219caa24c2
#
_cell.length_a   1.000
_cell.length_b   1.000
_cell.length_c   1.000
_cell.angle_alpha   90.00
_cell.angle_beta   90.00
_cell.angle_gamma   90.00
#
_symmetry.space_group_name_H-M   'P 1'
#
loop_
_entity.id
_entity.type
_entity.pdbx_description
1 polymer ?
#
loop_
_entity_poly.entity_id
_entity_poly.type
_entity_poly.pdbx_seq_one_letter_code
_entity_poly.pdbx_strand_id
1 'polypeptide(L)'
;MVNKFLYTFAIVIIVSSFAFPQNEPLKIGVAGLTHGHVHWILGREDHGDIEIVGIVEPNQDLAERYSKQHGYPMSIVYDTMEEMIHATDPEAVTAFGSIYDHLKIVEICAPLGIHVMVEKPLAVSLEHALKMEKLA
;
A
#
# COMPACT_ATOMS: atom_id res chain seq x y z
N MET A 1 -7.24 54.56 54.56
CA MET A 1 -6.78 54.32 53.19
C MET A 1 -6.54 52.83 53.03
N VAL A 2 -7.44 52.13 52.36
CA VAL A 2 -7.34 50.66 52.15
C VAL A 2 -6.93 50.44 50.75
N ASN A 3 -5.68 49.94 50.52
CA ASN A 3 -5.17 49.59 49.22
C ASN A 3 -5.81 48.28 48.77
N LYS A 4 -6.64 48.36 47.72
CA LYS A 4 -7.18 47.19 47.07
C LYS A 4 -6.13 46.66 46.05
N PHE A 5 -5.45 45.58 46.41
CA PHE A 5 -4.65 44.80 45.42
C PHE A 5 -5.59 44.04 44.52
N LEU A 6 -5.64 44.46 43.27
CA LEU A 6 -6.36 43.74 42.20
C LEU A 6 -5.43 42.62 41.69
N TYR A 7 -5.72 41.38 42.07
CA TYR A 7 -5.06 40.23 41.50
C TYR A 7 -5.71 39.88 40.15
N THR A 8 -5.06 40.26 39.06
CA THR A 8 -5.45 39.83 37.73
C THR A 8 -4.96 38.38 37.52
N PHE A 9 -5.87 37.41 37.61
CA PHE A 9 -5.60 36.02 37.29
C PHE A 9 -5.58 35.90 35.75
N ALA A 10 -4.38 35.82 35.17
CA ALA A 10 -4.22 35.47 33.77
C ALA A 10 -4.40 33.96 33.62
N ILE A 11 -5.55 33.54 33.16
CA ILE A 11 -5.80 32.15 32.76
C ILE A 11 -5.09 31.92 31.41
N VAL A 12 -3.91 31.30 31.46
CA VAL A 12 -3.24 30.80 30.27
C VAL A 12 -3.96 29.52 29.85
N ILE A 13 -4.83 29.62 28.85
CA ILE A 13 -5.42 28.44 28.19
C ILE A 13 -4.33 27.84 27.34
N ILE A 14 -3.66 26.80 27.83
CA ILE A 14 -2.81 25.94 27.03
C ILE A 14 -3.75 25.09 26.17
N VAL A 15 -4.02 25.53 24.95
CA VAL A 15 -4.63 24.70 23.92
C VAL A 15 -3.54 23.69 23.50
N SER A 16 -3.47 22.57 24.20
CA SER A 16 -2.75 21.40 23.71
C SER A 16 -3.48 20.95 22.46
N SER A 17 -2.94 21.33 21.31
CA SER A 17 -3.30 20.71 20.04
C SER A 17 -2.96 19.23 20.18
N PHE A 18 -3.94 18.39 20.48
CA PHE A 18 -3.82 16.97 20.26
C PHE A 18 -3.71 16.80 18.75
N ALA A 19 -2.48 16.87 18.21
CA ALA A 19 -2.18 16.31 16.92
C ALA A 19 -2.44 14.79 17.08
N PHE A 20 -3.60 14.33 16.62
CA PHE A 20 -3.77 12.90 16.37
C PHE A 20 -2.63 12.54 15.40
N PRO A 21 -1.83 11.50 15.70
CA PRO A 21 -0.89 11.04 14.72
C PRO A 21 -1.70 10.74 13.45
N GLN A 22 -1.48 11.51 12.38
CA GLN A 22 -1.87 11.06 11.07
C GLN A 22 -1.03 9.82 10.85
N ASN A 23 -1.66 8.65 10.86
CA ASN A 23 -0.98 7.44 10.46
C ASN A 23 -0.44 7.69 9.05
N GLU A 24 0.85 7.47 8.86
CA GLU A 24 1.43 7.48 7.52
C GLU A 24 0.61 6.54 6.62
N PRO A 25 0.35 6.89 5.37
CA PRO A 25 -0.35 6.01 4.44
C PRO A 25 0.35 4.65 4.35
N LEU A 26 -0.42 3.57 4.31
CA LEU A 26 0.12 2.22 4.11
C LEU A 26 0.75 2.13 2.71
N LYS A 27 2.04 1.83 2.64
CA LYS A 27 2.75 1.67 1.37
C LYS A 27 2.41 0.35 0.70
N ILE A 28 1.79 0.43 -0.47
CA ILE A 28 1.30 -0.74 -1.21
C ILE A 28 2.03 -0.90 -2.54
N GLY A 29 2.58 -2.11 -2.78
CA GLY A 29 2.97 -2.58 -4.10
C GLY A 29 1.81 -3.24 -4.82
N VAL A 30 1.74 -3.07 -6.14
CA VAL A 30 0.76 -3.75 -7.01
C VAL A 30 1.48 -4.72 -7.92
N ALA A 31 1.18 -6.02 -7.83
CA ALA A 31 1.80 -7.08 -8.63
C ALA A 31 0.86 -7.55 -9.74
N GLY A 32 1.20 -7.20 -10.99
CA GLY A 32 0.44 -7.51 -12.20
C GLY A 32 -0.76 -6.60 -12.44
N LEU A 33 -1.09 -6.43 -13.72
CA LEU A 33 -2.18 -5.55 -14.18
C LEU A 33 -3.22 -6.28 -15.04
N THR A 34 -3.15 -7.61 -15.12
CA THR A 34 -3.99 -8.37 -16.06
C THR A 34 -5.39 -8.68 -15.54
N HIS A 35 -5.61 -8.68 -14.21
CA HIS A 35 -6.93 -8.90 -13.63
C HIS A 35 -7.73 -7.60 -13.51
N GLY A 36 -8.99 -7.60 -14.00
CA GLY A 36 -9.83 -6.39 -14.05
C GLY A 36 -10.07 -5.69 -12.72
N HIS A 37 -9.96 -6.38 -11.59
CA HIS A 37 -10.12 -5.74 -10.27
C HIS A 37 -8.98 -4.78 -9.90
N VAL A 38 -7.85 -4.81 -10.62
CA VAL A 38 -6.77 -3.83 -10.42
C VAL A 38 -7.28 -2.39 -10.57
N HIS A 39 -8.32 -2.18 -11.39
CA HIS A 39 -8.94 -0.86 -11.54
C HIS A 39 -9.55 -0.29 -10.26
N TRP A 40 -9.90 -1.15 -9.29
CA TRP A 40 -10.43 -0.70 -8.01
C TRP A 40 -9.35 -0.05 -7.13
N ILE A 41 -8.13 -0.57 -7.17
CA ILE A 41 -7.02 0.03 -6.42
C ILE A 41 -6.39 1.21 -7.17
N LEU A 42 -6.18 1.08 -8.49
CA LEU A 42 -5.58 2.14 -9.31
C LEU A 42 -6.51 3.34 -9.51
N GLY A 43 -7.82 3.14 -9.52
CA GLY A 43 -8.83 4.20 -9.70
C GLY A 43 -9.46 4.68 -8.40
N ARG A 44 -8.95 4.25 -7.25
CA ARG A 44 -9.45 4.63 -5.94
C ARG A 44 -9.23 6.11 -5.66
N GLU A 45 -10.23 6.78 -5.08
CA GLU A 45 -10.04 8.13 -4.55
C GLU A 45 -8.99 8.13 -3.44
N ASP A 46 -8.16 9.15 -3.42
CA ASP A 46 -7.17 9.32 -2.36
C ASP A 46 -7.85 9.73 -1.05
N HIS A 47 -7.77 8.87 -0.05
CA HIS A 47 -8.25 9.11 1.30
C HIS A 47 -7.10 9.30 2.32
N GLY A 48 -5.85 9.33 1.85
CA GLY A 48 -4.67 9.48 2.71
C GLY A 48 -4.36 8.24 3.58
N ASP A 49 -4.95 7.08 3.28
CA ASP A 49 -4.80 5.84 4.05
C ASP A 49 -3.90 4.81 3.37
N ILE A 50 -3.72 4.90 2.03
CA ILE A 50 -2.79 4.08 1.26
C ILE A 50 -2.00 4.92 0.26
N GLU A 51 -0.78 4.48 -0.02
CA GLU A 51 0.08 5.01 -1.07
C GLU A 51 0.54 3.87 -1.98
N ILE A 52 0.27 3.95 -3.30
CA ILE A 52 0.80 2.99 -4.27
C ILE A 52 2.24 3.42 -4.59
N VAL A 53 3.22 2.71 -4.00
CA VAL A 53 4.63 3.03 -4.12
C VAL A 53 5.33 2.35 -5.29
N GLY A 54 4.73 1.27 -5.84
CA GLY A 54 5.30 0.54 -6.96
C GLY A 54 4.27 -0.37 -7.65
N ILE A 55 4.48 -0.59 -8.95
CA ILE A 55 3.68 -1.48 -9.79
C ILE A 55 4.62 -2.42 -10.52
N VAL A 56 4.41 -3.72 -10.42
CA VAL A 56 5.17 -4.72 -11.16
C VAL A 56 4.36 -5.18 -12.36
N GLU A 57 4.81 -4.79 -13.55
CA GLU A 57 4.21 -5.22 -14.83
C GLU A 57 5.26 -5.22 -15.95
N PRO A 58 5.75 -6.40 -16.37
CA PRO A 58 6.75 -6.49 -17.43
C PRO A 58 6.22 -6.14 -18.82
N ASN A 59 4.90 -6.16 -19.03
CA ASN A 59 4.28 -5.70 -20.26
C ASN A 59 4.16 -4.18 -20.28
N GLN A 60 5.16 -3.51 -20.84
CA GLN A 60 5.24 -2.05 -20.87
C GLN A 60 4.04 -1.41 -21.59
N ASP A 61 3.49 -2.01 -22.65
CA ASP A 61 2.32 -1.49 -23.35
C ASP A 61 1.07 -1.50 -22.45
N LEU A 62 0.92 -2.54 -21.61
CA LEU A 62 -0.15 -2.61 -20.61
C LEU A 62 0.04 -1.57 -19.51
N ALA A 63 1.25 -1.45 -18.98
CA ALA A 63 1.61 -0.47 -17.97
C ALA A 63 1.36 0.96 -18.44
N GLU A 64 1.80 1.32 -19.67
CA GLU A 64 1.56 2.64 -20.25
C GLU A 64 0.07 2.93 -20.48
N ARG A 65 -0.69 1.94 -20.94
CA ARG A 65 -2.13 2.10 -21.14
C ARG A 65 -2.83 2.44 -19.83
N TYR A 66 -2.49 1.73 -18.75
CA TYR A 66 -3.10 1.95 -17.45
C TYR A 66 -2.57 3.21 -16.75
N SER A 67 -1.30 3.58 -16.98
CA SER A 67 -0.75 4.87 -16.56
C SER A 67 -1.57 6.04 -17.15
N LYS A 68 -1.88 5.98 -18.44
CA LYS A 68 -2.73 6.99 -19.09
C LYS A 68 -4.16 7.00 -18.57
N GLN A 69 -4.70 5.85 -18.19
CA GLN A 69 -6.06 5.70 -17.68
C GLN A 69 -6.20 6.16 -16.21
N HIS A 70 -5.22 5.87 -15.35
CA HIS A 70 -5.28 6.07 -13.90
C HIS A 70 -4.36 7.18 -13.39
N GLY A 71 -3.48 7.72 -14.25
CA GLY A 71 -2.67 8.89 -13.91
C GLY A 71 -1.41 8.60 -13.09
N TYR A 72 -1.02 7.34 -12.85
CA TYR A 72 0.24 7.05 -12.18
C TYR A 72 1.44 7.26 -13.11
N PRO A 73 2.60 7.69 -12.61
CA PRO A 73 3.79 7.88 -13.43
C PRO A 73 4.48 6.56 -13.76
N MET A 74 5.03 6.41 -14.96
CA MET A 74 5.79 5.21 -15.35
C MET A 74 7.05 4.98 -14.49
N SER A 75 7.52 5.98 -13.76
CA SER A 75 8.67 5.86 -12.86
C SER A 75 8.45 4.95 -11.65
N ILE A 76 7.21 4.59 -11.33
CA ILE A 76 6.89 3.60 -10.28
C ILE A 76 6.61 2.21 -10.85
N VAL A 77 6.81 1.99 -12.16
CA VAL A 77 6.64 0.69 -12.80
C VAL A 77 7.98 -0.05 -12.83
N TYR A 78 7.96 -1.31 -12.44
CA TYR A 78 9.10 -2.21 -12.33
C TYR A 78 8.86 -3.49 -13.13
N ASP A 79 9.93 -4.10 -13.62
CA ASP A 79 9.84 -5.37 -14.35
C ASP A 79 9.71 -6.58 -13.40
N THR A 80 10.24 -6.46 -12.17
CA THR A 80 10.28 -7.57 -11.20
C THR A 80 9.83 -7.14 -9.80
N MET A 81 9.37 -8.12 -9.01
CA MET A 81 9.00 -7.92 -7.61
C MET A 81 10.20 -7.48 -6.76
N GLU A 82 11.36 -8.09 -7.02
CA GLU A 82 12.60 -7.83 -6.30
C GLU A 82 13.06 -6.38 -6.48
N GLU A 83 13.00 -5.85 -7.71
CA GLU A 83 13.32 -4.46 -8.01
C GLU A 83 12.38 -3.50 -7.29
N MET A 84 11.07 -3.74 -7.39
CA MET A 84 10.06 -2.92 -6.74
C MET A 84 10.24 -2.90 -5.22
N ILE A 85 10.37 -4.07 -4.59
CA ILE A 85 10.55 -4.18 -3.14
C ILE A 85 11.82 -3.45 -2.69
N HIS A 86 12.95 -3.66 -3.40
CA HIS A 86 14.21 -3.01 -3.05
C HIS A 86 14.14 -1.47 -3.18
N ALA A 87 13.41 -0.98 -4.17
CA ALA A 87 13.30 0.45 -4.43
C ALA A 87 12.33 1.20 -3.52
N THR A 88 11.25 0.52 -3.04
CA THR A 88 10.10 1.19 -2.42
C THR A 88 9.80 0.76 -1.00
N ASP A 89 10.33 -0.37 -0.53
CA ASP A 89 10.10 -0.94 0.80
C ASP A 89 8.59 -0.95 1.17
N PRO A 90 7.75 -1.68 0.42
CA PRO A 90 6.31 -1.69 0.64
C PRO A 90 5.95 -2.50 1.89
N GLU A 91 4.90 -2.09 2.60
CA GLU A 91 4.37 -2.81 3.77
C GLU A 91 3.41 -3.93 3.35
N ALA A 92 2.77 -3.77 2.19
CA ALA A 92 1.85 -4.75 1.62
C ALA A 92 1.98 -4.82 0.09
N VAL A 93 1.63 -5.98 -0.48
CA VAL A 93 1.52 -6.20 -1.93
C VAL A 93 0.14 -6.75 -2.25
N THR A 94 -0.47 -6.19 -3.31
CA THR A 94 -1.74 -6.67 -3.85
C THR A 94 -1.51 -7.32 -5.20
N ALA A 95 -1.97 -8.57 -5.40
CA ALA A 95 -1.71 -9.34 -6.61
C ALA A 95 -2.93 -9.35 -7.55
N PHE A 96 -2.75 -8.76 -8.73
CA PHE A 96 -3.74 -8.68 -9.81
C PHE A 96 -3.23 -9.29 -11.14
N GLY A 97 -2.25 -10.16 -11.04
CA GLY A 97 -1.73 -10.95 -12.16
C GLY A 97 -2.48 -12.26 -12.36
N SER A 98 -1.74 -13.27 -12.80
CA SER A 98 -2.23 -14.64 -12.91
C SER A 98 -2.40 -15.29 -11.53
N ILE A 99 -3.46 -16.07 -11.34
CA ILE A 99 -3.67 -16.89 -10.12
C ILE A 99 -2.48 -17.85 -9.91
N TYR A 100 -1.83 -18.28 -10.98
CA TYR A 100 -0.66 -19.14 -10.90
C TYR A 100 0.52 -18.46 -10.17
N ASP A 101 0.63 -17.14 -10.28
CA ASP A 101 1.72 -16.36 -9.70
C ASP A 101 1.51 -16.03 -8.21
N HIS A 102 0.31 -16.26 -7.66
CA HIS A 102 0.00 -15.95 -6.25
C HIS A 102 0.98 -16.60 -5.27
N LEU A 103 1.29 -17.90 -5.47
CA LEU A 103 2.25 -18.58 -4.62
C LEU A 103 3.63 -17.92 -4.67
N LYS A 104 4.14 -17.59 -5.86
CA LYS A 104 5.44 -16.94 -6.03
C LYS A 104 5.50 -15.60 -5.32
N ILE A 105 4.42 -14.81 -5.40
CA ILE A 105 4.34 -13.50 -4.72
C ILE A 105 4.41 -13.70 -3.20
N VAL A 106 3.68 -14.68 -2.66
CA VAL A 106 3.74 -15.01 -1.22
C VAL A 106 5.13 -15.51 -0.82
N GLU A 107 5.78 -16.38 -1.63
CA GLU A 107 7.13 -16.87 -1.40
C GLU A 107 8.18 -15.74 -1.33
N ILE A 108 7.99 -14.66 -2.08
CA ILE A 108 8.87 -13.48 -2.06
C ILE A 108 8.57 -12.59 -0.85
N CYS A 109 7.30 -12.29 -0.61
CA CYS A 109 6.88 -11.28 0.37
C CYS A 109 6.91 -11.78 1.83
N ALA A 110 6.43 -13.00 2.09
CA ALA A 110 6.27 -13.51 3.46
C ALA A 110 7.58 -13.56 4.26
N PRO A 111 8.73 -14.02 3.70
CA PRO A 111 10.00 -14.00 4.43
C PRO A 111 10.51 -12.59 4.77
N LEU A 112 10.02 -11.57 4.07
CA LEU A 112 10.36 -10.16 4.29
C LEU A 112 9.39 -9.46 5.24
N GLY A 113 8.35 -10.16 5.71
CA GLY A 113 7.31 -9.58 6.56
C GLY A 113 6.35 -8.65 5.81
N ILE A 114 6.33 -8.70 4.47
CA ILE A 114 5.43 -7.92 3.63
C ILE A 114 4.08 -8.62 3.56
N HIS A 115 3.01 -7.93 3.92
CA HIS A 115 1.65 -8.46 3.82
C HIS A 115 1.22 -8.69 2.38
N VAL A 116 0.43 -9.75 2.11
CA VAL A 116 -0.01 -10.06 0.75
C VAL A 116 -1.52 -10.21 0.68
N MET A 117 -2.14 -9.51 -0.26
CA MET A 117 -3.51 -9.75 -0.70
C MET A 117 -3.49 -10.31 -2.11
N VAL A 118 -4.13 -11.44 -2.33
CA VAL A 118 -4.28 -12.04 -3.66
C VAL A 118 -5.74 -12.05 -4.11
N GLU A 119 -5.96 -12.01 -5.42
CA GLU A 119 -7.29 -12.17 -5.99
C GLU A 119 -7.84 -13.60 -5.80
N LYS A 120 -9.14 -13.71 -5.85
CA LYS A 120 -9.81 -15.03 -5.88
C LYS A 120 -9.66 -15.69 -7.27
N PRO A 121 -9.60 -17.01 -7.33
CA PRO A 121 -9.41 -17.93 -6.21
C PRO A 121 -8.00 -17.84 -5.62
N LEU A 122 -7.85 -18.25 -4.36
CA LEU A 122 -6.59 -18.15 -3.62
C LEU A 122 -5.40 -18.77 -4.37
N ALA A 123 -5.60 -19.93 -4.97
CA ALA A 123 -4.54 -20.69 -5.63
C ALA A 123 -5.09 -21.61 -6.74
N VAL A 124 -4.22 -22.04 -7.64
CA VAL A 124 -4.55 -22.97 -8.74
C VAL A 124 -4.66 -24.44 -8.28
N SER A 125 -4.15 -24.78 -7.10
CA SER A 125 -4.16 -26.14 -6.58
C SER A 125 -4.13 -26.13 -5.04
N LEU A 126 -4.54 -27.28 -4.43
CA LEU A 126 -4.42 -27.47 -3.00
C LEU A 126 -2.95 -27.43 -2.54
N GLU A 127 -2.02 -27.92 -3.34
CA GLU A 127 -0.59 -27.86 -3.04
C GLU A 127 -0.11 -26.42 -2.88
N HIS A 128 -0.49 -25.52 -3.82
CA HIS A 128 -0.18 -24.09 -3.74
C HIS A 128 -0.79 -23.46 -2.48
N ALA A 129 -2.07 -23.74 -2.20
CA ALA A 129 -2.75 -23.20 -1.03
C ALA A 129 -2.06 -23.62 0.28
N LEU A 130 -1.68 -24.90 0.42
CA LEU A 130 -0.98 -25.41 1.61
C LEU A 130 0.44 -24.82 1.75
N LYS A 131 1.12 -24.52 0.64
CA LYS A 131 2.42 -23.83 0.70
C LYS A 131 2.25 -22.38 1.17
N MET A 132 1.24 -21.68 0.67
CA MET A 132 0.92 -20.31 1.07
C MET A 132 0.56 -20.25 2.57
N GLU A 133 -0.26 -21.19 3.07
CA GLU A 133 -0.61 -21.30 4.49
C GLU A 133 0.62 -21.45 5.40
N LYS A 134 1.64 -22.22 4.96
CA LYS A 134 2.87 -22.41 5.75
C LYS A 134 3.77 -21.19 5.80
N LEU A 135 3.62 -20.27 4.85
CA LEU A 135 4.42 -19.05 4.74
C LEU A 135 3.78 -17.87 5.47
N ALA A 136 2.45 -17.91 5.63
CA ALA A 136 1.67 -16.89 6.33
C ALA A 136 1.78 -17.04 7.84
#